data_5d739aca4e6d224d75ec6e7e4f2658de
#
_entry.id   5d739aca4e6d224d75ec6e7e4f2658de
#
_cell.length_a   1.000
_cell.length_b   1.000
_cell.length_c   1.000
_cell.angle_alpha   90.00
_cell.angle_beta   90.00
_cell.angle_gamma   90.00
#
_symmetry.space_group_name_H-M   'P 1'
#
loop_
_entity.id
_entity.type
_entity.pdbx_description
1 polymer ?
#
loop_
_entity_poly.entity_id
_entity_poly.type
_entity_poly.pdbx_seq_one_letter_code
_entity_poly.pdbx_strand_id
1 'polypeptide(L)'
;MNLFDELKWRGLVYDATDGLADAFEKERVTAYIGFDPTASSLHIGNLLGLMTLSRLQRHGHVPIAIAGGGTGMIGDPSGKSQERVLLTLEQIAANVDGIKPQLAHFLDFERAENPARVVNNADWLATFDLLGFLRDTGKHFTVNYMLQKESVNRRLESEDGISYTEFSYLLLQARDFLELFDRYGCTLQMGGSDQWGNITAGIELIRKVRARKAHGLVTPLVTTASGAKFGKTEAGTIWLDAARTPVQEFRQFWLNTDDRDVIAYLKFFTFLTREQIDELDTAVAREPEKRKAQQVLAEQVTTLVHGAEEASRAQTSSHVLFTASVSNVTAQDAAGVADTLLGIVDDVPSMSIAGVEFDGDGLSVVDMVSRAAGASKSEARRLVQQGGVSVNDRKISDANARLTRGDAIDGRVFLLRKGARQRFVIRLT
;
A
#
# COMPACT_ATOMS: atom_id res chain seq x y z
N MET A 1 3.18 26.05 -10.98
CA MET A 1 4.33 25.23 -10.49
C MET A 1 4.50 24.11 -11.50
N ASN A 2 5.69 23.91 -12.05
CA ASN A 2 5.97 22.78 -12.93
C ASN A 2 6.04 21.47 -12.14
N LEU A 3 6.06 20.32 -12.82
CA LEU A 3 6.07 19.01 -12.16
C LEU A 3 7.29 18.82 -11.27
N PHE A 4 8.50 19.22 -11.72
CA PHE A 4 9.73 19.01 -10.96
C PHE A 4 9.71 19.79 -9.64
N ASP A 5 9.22 21.03 -9.68
CA ASP A 5 9.08 21.88 -8.49
C ASP A 5 8.04 21.31 -7.52
N GLU A 6 6.91 20.76 -8.04
CA GLU A 6 5.92 20.11 -7.19
C GLU A 6 6.53 18.86 -6.51
N LEU A 7 7.20 18.00 -7.27
CA LEU A 7 7.85 16.81 -6.71
C LEU A 7 8.90 17.20 -5.65
N LYS A 8 9.70 18.24 -5.91
CA LYS A 8 10.71 18.73 -4.98
C LYS A 8 10.07 19.28 -3.70
N TRP A 9 9.04 20.12 -3.82
CA TRP A 9 8.31 20.65 -2.67
C TRP A 9 7.69 19.55 -1.82
N ARG A 10 7.15 18.50 -2.46
CA ARG A 10 6.58 17.35 -1.75
C ARG A 10 7.63 16.46 -1.11
N GLY A 11 8.93 16.68 -1.37
CA GLY A 11 10.00 15.81 -0.89
C GLY A 11 10.10 14.50 -1.67
N LEU A 12 9.62 14.47 -2.91
CA LEU A 12 9.58 13.28 -3.77
C LEU A 12 10.79 13.16 -4.71
N VAL A 13 11.71 14.10 -4.70
CA VAL A 13 12.97 14.01 -5.44
C VAL A 13 14.07 13.60 -4.46
N TYR A 14 14.41 12.32 -4.43
CA TYR A 14 15.55 11.81 -3.68
C TYR A 14 16.83 11.98 -4.50
N ASP A 15 16.79 11.58 -5.78
CA ASP A 15 17.85 11.81 -6.76
C ASP A 15 17.24 11.90 -8.17
N ALA A 16 17.91 12.64 -9.07
CA ALA A 16 17.48 12.80 -10.45
C ALA A 16 18.69 13.12 -11.34
N THR A 17 18.61 12.67 -12.61
CA THR A 17 19.65 13.00 -13.59
C THR A 17 19.61 14.47 -14.00
N ASP A 18 20.77 15.01 -14.34
CA ASP A 18 20.92 16.39 -14.81
C ASP A 18 20.04 16.71 -16.03
N GLY A 19 19.39 17.86 -16.00
CA GLY A 19 18.56 18.38 -17.08
C GLY A 19 17.15 17.82 -17.12
N LEU A 20 16.71 17.02 -16.14
CA LEU A 20 15.33 16.52 -16.05
C LEU A 20 14.32 17.66 -15.82
N ALA A 21 14.66 18.64 -14.98
CA ALA A 21 13.80 19.82 -14.76
C ALA A 21 13.54 20.58 -16.07
N ASP A 22 14.58 20.79 -16.84
CA ASP A 22 14.50 21.41 -18.17
C ASP A 22 13.66 20.59 -19.16
N ALA A 23 13.77 19.24 -19.12
CA ALA A 23 12.99 18.36 -19.97
C ALA A 23 11.48 18.51 -19.67
N PHE A 24 11.08 18.54 -18.40
CA PHE A 24 9.68 18.76 -18.02
C PHE A 24 9.11 20.11 -18.43
N GLU A 25 9.97 21.14 -18.58
CA GLU A 25 9.52 22.46 -19.04
C GLU A 25 9.42 22.57 -20.55
N LYS A 26 10.32 21.89 -21.27
CA LYS A 26 10.51 22.10 -22.73
C LYS A 26 9.73 21.12 -23.59
N GLU A 27 9.40 19.94 -23.05
CA GLU A 27 8.79 18.86 -23.85
C GLU A 27 7.78 18.03 -23.07
N ARG A 28 6.93 17.31 -23.81
CA ARG A 28 6.08 16.28 -23.22
C ARG A 28 6.92 15.03 -23.00
N VAL A 29 7.22 14.76 -21.72
CA VAL A 29 8.01 13.58 -21.32
C VAL A 29 7.11 12.35 -21.24
N THR A 30 7.54 11.25 -21.83
CA THR A 30 6.98 9.91 -21.55
C THR A 30 7.84 9.25 -20.49
N ALA A 31 7.19 8.81 -19.39
CA ALA A 31 7.89 8.20 -18.26
C ALA A 31 7.23 6.90 -17.82
N TYR A 32 8.00 6.01 -17.18
CA TYR A 32 7.46 4.77 -16.67
C TYR A 32 7.90 4.42 -15.25
N ILE A 33 7.07 3.58 -14.60
CA ILE A 33 7.41 2.84 -13.38
C ILE A 33 7.02 1.37 -13.60
N GLY A 34 7.85 0.44 -13.16
CA GLY A 34 7.58 -0.99 -13.18
C GLY A 34 6.96 -1.47 -11.85
N PHE A 35 6.01 -2.37 -11.97
CA PHE A 35 5.33 -3.05 -10.85
C PHE A 35 5.44 -4.56 -11.04
N ASP A 36 6.31 -5.22 -10.27
CA ASP A 36 6.42 -6.67 -10.30
C ASP A 36 5.19 -7.30 -9.64
N PRO A 37 4.50 -8.23 -10.34
CA PRO A 37 3.24 -8.82 -9.89
C PRO A 37 3.49 -9.94 -8.86
N THR A 38 4.00 -9.58 -7.68
CA THR A 38 4.29 -10.53 -6.60
C THR A 38 3.04 -11.04 -5.89
N ALA A 39 1.89 -10.46 -6.15
CA ALA A 39 0.56 -10.86 -5.70
C ALA A 39 -0.50 -10.33 -6.68
N SER A 40 -1.73 -10.84 -6.55
CA SER A 40 -2.90 -10.39 -7.36
C SER A 40 -3.39 -8.98 -7.03
N SER A 41 -2.77 -8.29 -6.08
CA SER A 41 -3.05 -6.91 -5.69
C SER A 41 -1.77 -6.13 -5.46
N LEU A 42 -1.81 -4.83 -5.74
CA LEU A 42 -0.85 -3.86 -5.25
C LEU A 42 -1.11 -3.58 -3.77
N HIS A 43 -0.10 -3.10 -3.07
CA HIS A 43 -0.19 -2.71 -1.66
C HIS A 43 0.25 -1.26 -1.48
N ILE A 44 0.05 -0.68 -0.29
CA ILE A 44 0.37 0.74 -0.04
C ILE A 44 1.85 1.08 -0.27
N GLY A 45 2.77 0.12 -0.24
CA GLY A 45 4.16 0.34 -0.65
C GLY A 45 4.32 0.70 -2.13
N ASN A 46 3.37 0.31 -2.99
CA ASN A 46 3.34 0.68 -4.41
C ASN A 46 2.67 2.05 -4.64
N LEU A 47 1.92 2.54 -3.64
CA LEU A 47 1.06 3.72 -3.78
C LEU A 47 1.86 4.97 -4.15
N LEU A 48 3.08 5.13 -3.63
CA LEU A 48 3.91 6.28 -3.98
C LEU A 48 4.28 6.32 -5.46
N GLY A 49 4.60 5.18 -6.05
CA GLY A 49 4.86 5.06 -7.50
C GLY A 49 3.61 5.40 -8.33
N LEU A 50 2.44 4.90 -7.91
CA LEU A 50 1.16 5.21 -8.55
C LEU A 50 0.85 6.71 -8.49
N MET A 51 1.02 7.33 -7.32
CA MET A 51 0.83 8.77 -7.12
C MET A 51 1.81 9.60 -7.96
N THR A 52 3.04 9.12 -8.13
CA THR A 52 4.05 9.82 -8.94
C THR A 52 3.68 9.77 -10.43
N LEU A 53 3.24 8.62 -10.96
CA LEU A 53 2.71 8.51 -12.32
C LEU A 53 1.44 9.36 -12.54
N SER A 54 0.54 9.37 -11.56
CA SER A 54 -0.69 10.18 -11.63
C SER A 54 -0.37 11.68 -11.66
N ARG A 55 0.60 12.14 -10.86
CA ARG A 55 1.08 13.55 -10.93
C ARG A 55 1.70 13.87 -12.28
N LEU A 56 2.53 12.97 -12.80
CA LEU A 56 3.10 13.10 -14.14
C LEU A 56 2.01 13.33 -15.19
N GLN A 57 0.94 12.53 -15.16
CA GLN A 57 -0.18 12.65 -16.09
C GLN A 57 -0.94 13.96 -15.91
N ARG A 58 -1.19 14.38 -14.67
CA ARG A 58 -1.88 15.65 -14.36
C ARG A 58 -1.13 16.88 -14.88
N HIS A 59 0.20 16.79 -14.97
CA HIS A 59 1.05 17.83 -15.54
C HIS A 59 1.21 17.74 -17.07
N GLY A 60 0.43 16.90 -17.76
CA GLY A 60 0.42 16.83 -19.22
C GLY A 60 1.46 15.88 -19.83
N HIS A 61 2.22 15.15 -19.03
CA HIS A 61 3.18 14.15 -19.47
C HIS A 61 2.51 12.78 -19.61
N VAL A 62 3.16 11.83 -20.29
CA VAL A 62 2.59 10.51 -20.62
C VAL A 62 3.11 9.44 -19.67
N PRO A 63 2.27 8.88 -18.79
CA PRO A 63 2.67 7.79 -17.89
C PRO A 63 2.54 6.42 -18.56
N ILE A 64 3.52 5.55 -18.31
CA ILE A 64 3.49 4.13 -18.62
C ILE A 64 3.65 3.35 -17.31
N ALA A 65 2.73 2.44 -17.04
CA ALA A 65 2.88 1.44 -15.98
C ALA A 65 3.32 0.11 -16.62
N ILE A 66 4.48 -0.43 -16.22
CA ILE A 66 4.88 -1.78 -16.61
C ILE A 66 4.32 -2.77 -15.58
N ALA A 67 3.56 -3.75 -16.05
CA ALA A 67 3.35 -4.97 -15.32
C ALA A 67 4.55 -5.91 -15.59
N GLY A 68 5.29 -6.24 -14.55
CA GLY A 68 6.54 -7.01 -14.64
C GLY A 68 6.31 -8.51 -14.86
N GLY A 69 5.53 -8.91 -15.88
CA GLY A 69 5.26 -10.33 -16.15
C GLY A 69 6.51 -11.13 -16.51
N GLY A 70 7.48 -10.50 -17.19
CA GLY A 70 8.78 -11.09 -17.49
C GLY A 70 9.76 -10.98 -16.31
N THR A 71 9.92 -9.79 -15.74
CA THR A 71 10.83 -9.57 -14.60
C THR A 71 10.35 -10.26 -13.32
N GLY A 72 9.04 -10.46 -13.15
CA GLY A 72 8.47 -11.20 -12.03
C GLY A 72 8.83 -12.70 -11.99
N MET A 73 9.26 -13.27 -13.14
CA MET A 73 9.78 -14.62 -13.21
C MET A 73 11.19 -14.75 -12.59
N ILE A 74 11.90 -13.64 -12.47
CA ILE A 74 13.30 -13.59 -12.02
C ILE A 74 13.39 -13.02 -10.60
N GLY A 75 12.73 -11.91 -10.33
CA GLY A 75 12.72 -11.24 -9.04
C GLY A 75 13.83 -10.22 -8.85
N ASP A 76 13.46 -8.99 -8.48
CA ASP A 76 14.38 -7.88 -8.23
C ASP A 76 15.11 -8.05 -6.89
N PRO A 77 16.46 -8.04 -6.87
CA PRO A 77 17.26 -8.08 -5.64
C PRO A 77 17.23 -6.78 -4.84
N SER A 78 16.78 -5.67 -5.45
CA SER A 78 16.86 -4.33 -4.83
C SER A 78 16.08 -4.28 -3.52
N GLY A 79 16.76 -3.79 -2.46
CA GLY A 79 16.15 -3.65 -1.14
C GLY A 79 15.83 -4.98 -0.42
N LYS A 80 16.37 -6.12 -0.88
CA LYS A 80 16.13 -7.46 -0.31
C LYS A 80 17.41 -8.06 0.26
N SER A 81 17.24 -8.88 1.31
CA SER A 81 18.31 -9.67 1.95
C SER A 81 18.31 -11.12 1.51
N GLN A 82 17.22 -11.61 0.90
CA GLN A 82 17.06 -13.00 0.48
C GLN A 82 16.48 -13.06 -0.93
N GLU A 83 16.78 -14.12 -1.66
CA GLU A 83 16.22 -14.40 -2.98
C GLU A 83 14.69 -14.59 -2.88
N ARG A 84 13.99 -14.14 -3.92
CA ARG A 84 12.54 -14.31 -3.98
C ARG A 84 12.17 -15.74 -4.36
N VAL A 85 11.09 -16.24 -3.77
CA VAL A 85 10.46 -17.49 -4.25
C VAL A 85 9.89 -17.21 -5.64
N LEU A 86 10.32 -18.03 -6.61
CA LEU A 86 9.85 -17.93 -7.99
C LEU A 86 8.38 -18.37 -8.08
N LEU A 87 7.57 -17.53 -8.71
CA LEU A 87 6.16 -17.83 -9.00
C LEU A 87 6.05 -18.62 -10.31
N THR A 88 5.00 -19.42 -10.47
CA THR A 88 4.69 -20.06 -11.75
C THR A 88 4.19 -19.04 -12.78
N LEU A 89 4.28 -19.36 -14.07
CA LEU A 89 3.81 -18.48 -15.14
C LEU A 89 2.32 -18.17 -15.01
N GLU A 90 1.51 -19.14 -14.60
CA GLU A 90 0.08 -18.99 -14.37
C GLU A 90 -0.20 -18.04 -13.21
N GLN A 91 0.56 -18.15 -12.11
CA GLN A 91 0.46 -17.24 -10.96
C GLN A 91 0.82 -15.81 -11.35
N ILE A 92 1.89 -15.64 -12.14
CA ILE A 92 2.30 -14.31 -12.62
C ILE A 92 1.23 -13.72 -13.53
N ALA A 93 0.69 -14.48 -14.47
CA ALA A 93 -0.37 -14.02 -15.36
C ALA A 93 -1.62 -13.58 -14.58
N ALA A 94 -2.07 -14.41 -13.64
CA ALA A 94 -3.20 -14.08 -12.75
C ALA A 94 -2.93 -12.82 -11.91
N ASN A 95 -1.70 -12.66 -11.40
CA ASN A 95 -1.32 -11.47 -10.65
C ASN A 95 -1.30 -10.21 -11.53
N VAL A 96 -0.77 -10.30 -12.76
CA VAL A 96 -0.81 -9.19 -13.75
C VAL A 96 -2.23 -8.75 -14.01
N ASP A 97 -3.14 -9.69 -14.22
CA ASP A 97 -4.57 -9.38 -14.45
C ASP A 97 -5.24 -8.75 -13.23
N GLY A 98 -4.83 -9.16 -12.02
CA GLY A 98 -5.33 -8.57 -10.77
C GLY A 98 -4.88 -7.13 -10.51
N ILE A 99 -3.67 -6.75 -10.93
CA ILE A 99 -3.15 -5.39 -10.70
C ILE A 99 -3.62 -4.36 -11.75
N LYS A 100 -3.93 -4.78 -12.98
CA LYS A 100 -4.34 -3.87 -14.07
C LYS A 100 -5.55 -2.99 -13.73
N PRO A 101 -6.66 -3.51 -13.17
CA PRO A 101 -7.81 -2.69 -12.81
C PRO A 101 -7.47 -1.64 -11.75
N GLN A 102 -6.56 -1.95 -10.82
CA GLN A 102 -6.16 -1.04 -9.75
C GLN A 102 -5.41 0.19 -10.31
N LEU A 103 -4.68 0.03 -11.42
CA LEU A 103 -3.99 1.12 -12.09
C LEU A 103 -4.98 2.17 -12.63
N ALA A 104 -6.19 1.76 -13.04
CA ALA A 104 -7.22 2.64 -13.58
C ALA A 104 -7.80 3.61 -12.54
N HIS A 105 -7.64 3.35 -11.25
CA HIS A 105 -8.02 4.30 -10.20
C HIS A 105 -7.06 5.51 -10.14
N PHE A 106 -5.85 5.37 -10.66
CA PHE A 106 -4.79 6.39 -10.57
C PHE A 106 -4.47 7.04 -11.91
N LEU A 107 -4.68 6.32 -13.01
CA LEU A 107 -4.26 6.69 -14.34
C LEU A 107 -5.45 6.71 -15.29
N ASP A 108 -5.55 7.76 -16.07
CA ASP A 108 -6.59 7.94 -17.09
C ASP A 108 -6.08 7.43 -18.44
N PHE A 109 -6.63 6.32 -18.91
CA PHE A 109 -6.27 5.67 -20.17
C PHE A 109 -6.99 6.25 -21.38
N GLU A 110 -8.08 7.01 -21.16
CA GLU A 110 -8.93 7.61 -22.20
C GLU A 110 -8.62 9.10 -22.43
N ARG A 111 -7.70 9.66 -21.67
CA ARG A 111 -7.37 11.09 -21.75
C ARG A 111 -6.82 11.45 -23.14
N ALA A 112 -7.49 12.33 -23.85
CA ALA A 112 -7.22 12.63 -25.25
C ALA A 112 -5.79 13.13 -25.54
N GLU A 113 -5.23 13.94 -24.62
CA GLU A 113 -3.93 14.61 -24.85
C GLU A 113 -2.74 13.74 -24.45
N ASN A 114 -2.84 13.01 -23.34
CA ASN A 114 -1.75 12.21 -22.76
C ASN A 114 -2.29 10.95 -22.08
N PRO A 115 -2.87 10.01 -22.84
CA PRO A 115 -3.41 8.77 -22.27
C PRO A 115 -2.30 7.97 -21.59
N ALA A 116 -2.64 7.39 -20.43
CA ALA A 116 -1.77 6.44 -19.79
C ALA A 116 -1.67 5.14 -20.58
N ARG A 117 -0.64 4.34 -20.32
CA ARG A 117 -0.47 3.01 -20.92
C ARG A 117 -0.14 1.98 -19.82
N VAL A 118 -0.70 0.79 -19.98
CA VAL A 118 -0.23 -0.40 -19.27
C VAL A 118 0.39 -1.34 -20.27
N VAL A 119 1.61 -1.79 -20.01
CA VAL A 119 2.32 -2.75 -20.84
C VAL A 119 2.85 -3.90 -19.99
N ASN A 120 2.97 -5.09 -20.57
CA ASN A 120 3.55 -6.25 -19.91
C ASN A 120 4.94 -6.51 -20.52
N ASN A 121 6.01 -6.49 -19.70
CA ASN A 121 7.34 -6.72 -20.22
C ASN A 121 7.60 -8.18 -20.66
N ALA A 122 6.72 -9.13 -20.32
CA ALA A 122 6.74 -10.47 -20.89
C ALA A 122 6.56 -10.44 -22.43
N ASP A 123 5.86 -9.43 -22.98
CA ASP A 123 5.59 -9.29 -24.43
C ASP A 123 6.87 -9.14 -25.27
N TRP A 124 7.97 -8.73 -24.65
CA TRP A 124 9.26 -8.64 -25.32
C TRP A 124 10.33 -9.49 -24.64
N LEU A 125 10.39 -9.57 -23.31
CA LEU A 125 11.42 -10.35 -22.63
C LEU A 125 11.33 -11.85 -22.93
N ALA A 126 10.12 -12.39 -23.06
CA ALA A 126 9.91 -13.80 -23.39
C ALA A 126 10.22 -14.14 -24.85
N THR A 127 10.41 -13.16 -25.72
CA THR A 127 10.72 -13.39 -27.15
C THR A 127 12.20 -13.45 -27.45
N PHE A 128 13.07 -13.04 -26.53
CA PHE A 128 14.52 -13.11 -26.73
C PHE A 128 15.04 -14.54 -26.57
N ASP A 129 15.83 -15.01 -27.53
CA ASP A 129 16.67 -16.16 -27.30
C ASP A 129 17.90 -15.77 -26.45
N LEU A 130 18.47 -16.75 -25.77
CA LEU A 130 19.60 -16.54 -24.86
C LEU A 130 20.80 -15.87 -25.54
N LEU A 131 21.18 -16.32 -26.74
CA LEU A 131 22.37 -15.83 -27.45
C LEU A 131 22.13 -14.41 -27.94
N GLY A 132 20.93 -14.12 -28.47
CA GLY A 132 20.51 -12.78 -28.86
C GLY A 132 20.54 -11.81 -27.70
N PHE A 133 19.97 -12.17 -26.55
CA PHE A 133 19.99 -11.34 -25.36
C PHE A 133 21.41 -11.04 -24.85
N LEU A 134 22.26 -12.06 -24.77
CA LEU A 134 23.65 -11.88 -24.33
C LEU A 134 24.44 -11.01 -25.30
N ARG A 135 24.25 -11.19 -26.63
CA ARG A 135 24.92 -10.41 -27.66
C ARG A 135 24.45 -8.97 -27.74
N ASP A 136 23.13 -8.72 -27.67
CA ASP A 136 22.55 -7.41 -27.99
C ASP A 136 22.32 -6.57 -26.74
N THR A 137 22.23 -7.18 -25.57
CA THR A 137 22.06 -6.50 -24.27
C THR A 137 23.29 -6.73 -23.39
N GLY A 138 23.65 -7.98 -23.13
CA GLY A 138 24.67 -8.35 -22.15
C GLY A 138 26.06 -7.73 -22.45
N LYS A 139 26.47 -7.68 -23.72
CA LYS A 139 27.77 -7.10 -24.13
C LYS A 139 27.98 -5.63 -23.71
N HIS A 140 26.92 -4.91 -23.43
CA HIS A 140 27.00 -3.50 -23.04
C HIS A 140 27.30 -3.30 -21.54
N PHE A 141 27.28 -4.39 -20.76
CA PHE A 141 27.51 -4.36 -19.32
C PHE A 141 28.75 -5.18 -18.96
N THR A 142 29.70 -4.55 -18.27
CA THR A 142 30.83 -5.30 -17.70
C THR A 142 30.41 -5.90 -16.36
N VAL A 143 30.93 -7.07 -16.03
CA VAL A 143 30.69 -7.69 -14.71
C VAL A 143 31.14 -6.77 -13.59
N ASN A 144 32.24 -6.05 -13.71
CA ASN A 144 32.71 -5.09 -12.72
C ASN A 144 31.70 -3.96 -12.46
N TYR A 145 31.05 -3.46 -13.52
CA TYR A 145 29.98 -2.46 -13.38
C TYR A 145 28.78 -3.00 -12.62
N MET A 146 28.40 -4.24 -12.88
CA MET A 146 27.27 -4.89 -12.22
C MET A 146 27.56 -5.17 -10.74
N LEU A 147 28.78 -5.64 -10.43
CA LEU A 147 29.22 -5.91 -9.05
C LEU A 147 29.28 -4.65 -8.17
N GLN A 148 29.47 -3.47 -8.76
CA GLN A 148 29.49 -2.20 -8.02
C GLN A 148 28.10 -1.69 -7.60
N LYS A 149 27.03 -2.33 -8.08
CA LYS A 149 25.67 -1.92 -7.68
C LYS A 149 25.41 -2.27 -6.22
N GLU A 150 24.81 -1.36 -5.46
CA GLU A 150 24.58 -1.54 -4.02
C GLU A 150 23.76 -2.80 -3.71
N SER A 151 22.71 -3.05 -4.50
CA SER A 151 21.85 -4.24 -4.36
C SER A 151 22.65 -5.54 -4.56
N VAL A 152 23.55 -5.58 -5.53
CA VAL A 152 24.41 -6.73 -5.82
C VAL A 152 25.47 -6.90 -4.73
N ASN A 153 26.15 -5.80 -4.37
CA ASN A 153 27.23 -5.83 -3.38
C ASN A 153 26.72 -6.32 -2.01
N ARG A 154 25.56 -5.85 -1.56
CA ARG A 154 24.90 -6.29 -0.32
C ARG A 154 24.62 -7.80 -0.33
N ARG A 155 24.22 -8.35 -1.49
CA ARG A 155 23.95 -9.79 -1.64
C ARG A 155 25.22 -10.62 -1.66
N LEU A 156 26.30 -10.12 -2.26
CA LEU A 156 27.60 -10.79 -2.26
C LEU A 156 28.21 -10.92 -0.85
N GLU A 157 27.89 -9.98 0.04
CA GLU A 157 28.34 -10.01 1.45
C GLU A 157 27.46 -10.91 2.33
N SER A 158 26.31 -11.39 1.84
CA SER A 158 25.44 -12.32 2.59
C SER A 158 25.95 -13.76 2.49
N GLU A 159 25.62 -14.60 3.49
CA GLU A 159 26.02 -16.01 3.51
C GLU A 159 25.51 -16.79 2.29
N ASP A 160 24.30 -16.50 1.81
CA ASP A 160 23.69 -17.18 0.66
C ASP A 160 24.23 -16.69 -0.69
N GLY A 161 24.90 -15.53 -0.73
CA GLY A 161 25.38 -14.91 -1.97
C GLY A 161 24.23 -14.42 -2.87
N ILE A 162 24.49 -14.32 -4.17
CA ILE A 162 23.50 -13.94 -5.21
C ILE A 162 23.49 -14.99 -6.31
N SER A 163 22.31 -15.48 -6.71
CA SER A 163 22.20 -16.39 -7.86
C SER A 163 22.46 -15.66 -9.17
N TYR A 164 22.89 -16.39 -10.21
CA TYR A 164 23.03 -15.80 -11.54
C TYR A 164 21.72 -15.22 -12.07
N THR A 165 20.60 -15.85 -11.74
CA THR A 165 19.26 -15.40 -12.10
C THR A 165 19.01 -14.01 -11.53
N GLU A 166 19.14 -13.85 -10.23
CA GLU A 166 18.95 -12.58 -9.51
C GLU A 166 19.97 -11.52 -9.98
N PHE A 167 21.23 -11.90 -10.19
CA PHE A 167 22.28 -11.02 -10.72
C PHE A 167 21.95 -10.48 -12.10
N SER A 168 21.28 -11.27 -12.95
CA SER A 168 20.89 -10.86 -14.31
C SER A 168 19.73 -9.87 -14.36
N TYR A 169 18.98 -9.68 -13.28
CA TYR A 169 17.79 -8.81 -13.24
C TYR A 169 18.06 -7.39 -13.77
N LEU A 170 19.20 -6.81 -13.41
CA LEU A 170 19.60 -5.47 -13.87
C LEU A 170 19.58 -5.35 -15.40
N LEU A 171 19.98 -6.39 -16.13
CA LEU A 171 19.99 -6.40 -17.59
C LEU A 171 18.57 -6.42 -18.17
N LEU A 172 17.65 -7.12 -17.51
CA LEU A 172 16.24 -7.21 -17.93
C LEU A 172 15.55 -5.85 -17.81
N GLN A 173 15.69 -5.18 -16.66
CA GLN A 173 15.11 -3.85 -16.45
C GLN A 173 15.77 -2.78 -17.34
N ALA A 174 17.08 -2.88 -17.60
CA ALA A 174 17.74 -2.00 -18.55
C ALA A 174 17.19 -2.20 -19.98
N ARG A 175 16.89 -3.45 -20.35
CA ARG A 175 16.27 -3.78 -21.65
C ARG A 175 14.85 -3.27 -21.73
N ASP A 176 14.06 -3.32 -20.66
CA ASP A 176 12.72 -2.73 -20.59
C ASP A 176 12.76 -1.23 -20.93
N PHE A 177 13.72 -0.50 -20.37
CA PHE A 177 13.84 0.92 -20.65
C PHE A 177 14.17 1.18 -22.13
N LEU A 178 15.09 0.42 -22.70
CA LEU A 178 15.43 0.53 -24.13
C LEU A 178 14.23 0.20 -25.03
N GLU A 179 13.45 -0.83 -24.68
CA GLU A 179 12.27 -1.24 -25.43
C GLU A 179 11.16 -0.17 -25.39
N LEU A 180 10.94 0.41 -24.20
CA LEU A 180 9.99 1.52 -24.05
C LEU A 180 10.47 2.79 -24.76
N PHE A 181 11.77 3.05 -24.76
CA PHE A 181 12.35 4.16 -25.52
C PHE A 181 12.08 3.98 -27.02
N ASP A 182 12.35 2.81 -27.56
CA ASP A 182 12.18 2.53 -28.99
C ASP A 182 10.70 2.52 -29.42
N ARG A 183 9.81 1.92 -28.61
CA ARG A 183 8.39 1.74 -28.97
C ARG A 183 7.51 2.96 -28.68
N TYR A 184 7.80 3.66 -27.60
CA TYR A 184 6.89 4.71 -27.08
C TYR A 184 7.56 6.07 -26.87
N GLY A 185 8.84 6.21 -27.24
CA GLY A 185 9.58 7.44 -26.98
C GLY A 185 9.73 7.74 -25.47
N CYS A 186 9.78 6.68 -24.64
CA CYS A 186 9.92 6.84 -23.20
C CYS A 186 11.34 7.29 -22.85
N THR A 187 11.48 8.50 -22.33
CA THR A 187 12.78 9.12 -22.02
C THR A 187 13.07 9.21 -20.52
N LEU A 188 12.12 8.82 -19.65
CA LEU A 188 12.28 8.89 -18.20
C LEU A 188 11.88 7.57 -17.54
N GLN A 189 12.77 7.03 -16.71
CA GLN A 189 12.41 5.98 -15.76
C GLN A 189 12.32 6.55 -14.35
N MET A 190 11.26 6.18 -13.62
CA MET A 190 11.06 6.58 -12.23
C MET A 190 10.95 5.34 -11.34
N GLY A 191 11.27 5.50 -10.04
CA GLY A 191 11.19 4.40 -9.06
C GLY A 191 11.49 4.86 -7.65
N GLY A 192 11.61 3.93 -6.71
CA GLY A 192 12.15 4.18 -5.37
C GLY A 192 13.67 4.35 -5.41
N SER A 193 14.26 4.91 -4.35
CA SER A 193 15.71 5.13 -4.28
C SER A 193 16.54 3.84 -4.40
N ASP A 194 15.96 2.70 -4.03
CA ASP A 194 16.55 1.37 -4.21
C ASP A 194 16.71 0.96 -5.68
N GLN A 195 15.98 1.61 -6.59
CA GLN A 195 15.99 1.37 -8.03
C GLN A 195 17.07 2.16 -8.80
N TRP A 196 17.79 3.07 -8.16
CA TRP A 196 18.74 3.95 -8.84
C TRP A 196 19.78 3.19 -9.68
N GLY A 197 20.27 2.05 -9.16
CA GLY A 197 21.20 1.18 -9.86
C GLY A 197 20.67 0.62 -11.18
N ASN A 198 19.40 0.15 -11.16
CA ASN A 198 18.72 -0.39 -12.33
C ASN A 198 18.37 0.72 -13.33
N ILE A 199 17.89 1.86 -12.85
CA ILE A 199 17.54 3.03 -13.68
C ILE A 199 18.76 3.53 -14.45
N THR A 200 19.89 3.73 -13.76
CA THR A 200 21.14 4.19 -14.40
C THR A 200 21.70 3.20 -15.41
N ALA A 201 21.47 1.89 -15.20
CA ALA A 201 21.83 0.87 -16.16
C ALA A 201 21.03 1.00 -17.47
N GLY A 202 19.71 1.25 -17.38
CA GLY A 202 18.85 1.50 -18.54
C GLY A 202 19.26 2.75 -19.32
N ILE A 203 19.52 3.87 -18.60
CA ILE A 203 20.02 5.12 -19.20
C ILE A 203 21.31 4.86 -19.98
N GLU A 204 22.26 4.14 -19.38
CA GLU A 204 23.54 3.81 -20.02
C GLU A 204 23.38 2.91 -21.24
N LEU A 205 22.44 1.96 -21.21
CA LEU A 205 22.12 1.11 -22.35
C LEU A 205 21.57 1.94 -23.52
N ILE A 206 20.60 2.83 -23.28
CA ILE A 206 20.06 3.74 -24.31
C ILE A 206 21.17 4.61 -24.88
N ARG A 207 22.04 5.18 -24.03
CA ARG A 207 23.18 5.98 -24.50
C ARG A 207 24.11 5.19 -25.41
N LYS A 208 24.46 3.96 -25.06
CA LYS A 208 25.38 3.09 -25.84
C LYS A 208 24.77 2.61 -27.15
N VAL A 209 23.48 2.26 -27.15
CA VAL A 209 22.83 1.61 -28.29
C VAL A 209 22.17 2.61 -29.24
N ARG A 210 21.67 3.75 -28.72
CA ARG A 210 20.95 4.76 -29.51
C ARG A 210 21.65 6.12 -29.58
N ALA A 211 22.75 6.33 -28.86
CA ALA A 211 23.42 7.63 -28.73
C ALA A 211 22.45 8.77 -28.34
N ARG A 212 21.46 8.44 -27.51
CA ARG A 212 20.42 9.36 -27.05
C ARG A 212 20.51 9.53 -25.53
N LYS A 213 19.98 10.67 -25.06
CA LYS A 213 19.84 10.97 -23.64
C LYS A 213 18.52 10.41 -23.11
N ALA A 214 18.57 9.80 -21.95
CA ALA A 214 17.42 9.43 -21.15
C ALA A 214 17.64 9.90 -19.71
N HIS A 215 16.57 9.92 -18.91
CA HIS A 215 16.56 10.47 -17.58
C HIS A 215 16.12 9.43 -16.55
N GLY A 216 16.51 9.65 -15.31
CA GLY A 216 16.07 8.92 -14.14
C GLY A 216 15.62 9.86 -13.03
N LEU A 217 14.61 9.46 -12.29
CA LEU A 217 14.17 10.11 -11.07
C LEU A 217 13.81 9.03 -10.04
N VAL A 218 14.31 9.19 -8.81
CA VAL A 218 13.93 8.30 -7.72
C VAL A 218 13.32 9.08 -6.57
N THR A 219 12.27 8.49 -6.01
CA THR A 219 11.61 8.96 -4.81
C THR A 219 12.22 8.33 -3.56
N PRO A 220 12.12 8.97 -2.38
CA PRO A 220 12.54 8.32 -1.15
C PRO A 220 11.72 7.06 -0.87
N LEU A 221 12.32 6.09 -0.21
CA LEU A 221 11.57 4.98 0.37
C LEU A 221 10.75 5.50 1.55
N VAL A 222 9.48 5.15 1.58
CA VAL A 222 8.60 5.55 2.69
C VAL A 222 8.95 4.73 3.94
N THR A 223 9.27 5.43 5.01
CA THR A 223 9.56 4.86 6.33
C THR A 223 8.62 5.47 7.36
N THR A 224 8.43 4.80 8.48
CA THR A 224 7.73 5.36 9.63
C THR A 224 8.72 6.00 10.60
N ALA A 225 8.30 7.01 11.35
CA ALA A 225 9.11 7.65 12.40
C ALA A 225 9.53 6.67 13.52
N SER A 226 8.82 5.54 13.66
CA SER A 226 9.19 4.46 14.57
C SER A 226 10.27 3.52 14.02
N GLY A 227 10.67 3.69 12.74
CA GLY A 227 11.60 2.79 12.05
C GLY A 227 10.94 1.50 11.54
N ALA A 228 9.64 1.31 11.73
CA ALA A 228 8.91 0.17 11.18
C ALA A 228 8.79 0.29 9.65
N LYS A 229 8.73 -0.84 8.97
CA LYS A 229 8.54 -0.86 7.51
C LYS A 229 7.14 -0.37 7.16
N PHE A 230 7.06 0.67 6.32
CA PHE A 230 5.79 1.22 5.85
C PHE A 230 4.93 0.14 5.17
N GLY A 231 3.64 0.14 5.50
CA GLY A 231 2.67 -0.77 4.89
C GLY A 231 2.63 -2.17 5.48
N LYS A 232 3.39 -2.44 6.54
CA LYS A 232 3.26 -3.65 7.34
C LYS A 232 2.73 -3.32 8.72
N THR A 233 1.67 -4.02 9.12
CA THR A 233 1.10 -3.97 10.47
C THR A 233 1.35 -5.32 11.17
N GLU A 234 0.96 -5.44 12.42
CA GLU A 234 0.94 -6.75 13.11
C GLU A 234 0.03 -7.76 12.40
N ALA A 235 -1.02 -7.28 11.72
CA ALA A 235 -1.94 -8.10 10.93
C ALA A 235 -1.41 -8.44 9.52
N GLY A 236 -0.31 -7.83 9.07
CA GLY A 236 0.31 -8.10 7.78
C GLY A 236 0.38 -6.89 6.84
N THR A 237 0.37 -7.16 5.55
CA THR A 237 0.47 -6.15 4.48
C THR A 237 -0.89 -5.50 4.23
N ILE A 238 -0.93 -4.17 4.11
CA ILE A 238 -2.12 -3.42 3.69
C ILE A 238 -2.20 -3.38 2.17
N TRP A 239 -3.22 -4.03 1.63
CA TRP A 239 -3.47 -4.16 0.20
C TRP A 239 -4.39 -3.05 -0.33
N LEU A 240 -4.31 -2.75 -1.63
CA LEU A 240 -5.23 -1.82 -2.29
C LEU A 240 -6.55 -2.51 -2.68
N ASP A 241 -6.58 -3.84 -2.73
CA ASP A 241 -7.79 -4.63 -2.99
C ASP A 241 -8.63 -4.76 -1.72
N ALA A 242 -9.89 -4.32 -1.77
CA ALA A 242 -10.84 -4.40 -0.67
C ALA A 242 -11.16 -5.84 -0.22
N ALA A 243 -11.03 -6.83 -1.12
CA ALA A 243 -11.19 -8.24 -0.78
C ALA A 243 -10.05 -8.78 0.10
N ARG A 244 -8.87 -8.13 0.09
CA ARG A 244 -7.68 -8.53 0.86
C ARG A 244 -7.46 -7.66 2.10
N THR A 245 -7.80 -6.38 2.02
CA THR A 245 -7.82 -5.45 3.15
C THR A 245 -9.13 -4.68 3.10
N PRO A 246 -10.08 -4.97 3.99
CA PRO A 246 -11.36 -4.25 4.04
C PRO A 246 -11.15 -2.73 4.08
N VAL A 247 -12.04 -1.98 3.42
CA VAL A 247 -11.92 -0.51 3.28
C VAL A 247 -11.82 0.19 4.64
N GLN A 248 -12.53 -0.34 5.64
CA GLN A 248 -12.46 0.15 7.02
C GLN A 248 -11.05 -0.01 7.63
N GLU A 249 -10.42 -1.18 7.43
CA GLU A 249 -9.07 -1.45 7.92
C GLU A 249 -8.05 -0.59 7.16
N PHE A 250 -8.21 -0.47 5.85
CA PHE A 250 -7.40 0.43 5.02
C PHE A 250 -7.48 1.88 5.51
N ARG A 251 -8.70 2.38 5.76
CA ARG A 251 -8.91 3.73 6.30
C ARG A 251 -8.30 3.89 7.69
N GLN A 252 -8.45 2.89 8.55
CA GLN A 252 -7.92 2.92 9.92
C GLN A 252 -6.40 2.97 9.95
N PHE A 253 -5.72 2.32 8.99
CA PHE A 253 -4.27 2.41 8.84
C PHE A 253 -3.82 3.87 8.73
N TRP A 254 -4.45 4.67 7.87
CA TRP A 254 -4.13 6.08 7.67
C TRP A 254 -4.53 6.95 8.86
N LEU A 255 -5.64 6.66 9.49
CA LEU A 255 -6.03 7.32 10.74
C LEU A 255 -5.02 7.10 11.87
N ASN A 256 -4.34 5.97 11.90
CA ASN A 256 -3.35 5.64 12.92
C ASN A 256 -1.95 6.21 12.64
N THR A 257 -1.77 6.99 11.58
CA THR A 257 -0.49 7.64 11.25
C THR A 257 0.02 8.49 12.43
N ASP A 258 1.30 8.37 12.74
CA ASP A 258 1.98 9.18 13.76
C ASP A 258 1.98 10.67 13.35
N ASP A 259 1.89 11.57 14.31
CA ASP A 259 1.90 13.01 14.07
C ASP A 259 3.19 13.48 13.36
N ARG A 260 4.31 12.78 13.60
CA ARG A 260 5.61 13.04 12.95
C ARG A 260 5.63 12.66 11.46
N ASP A 261 4.76 11.77 11.03
CA ASP A 261 4.72 11.24 9.66
C ASP A 261 3.60 11.86 8.82
N VAL A 262 2.51 12.33 9.45
CA VAL A 262 1.26 12.67 8.76
C VAL A 262 1.44 13.75 7.69
N ILE A 263 2.25 14.78 7.95
CA ILE A 263 2.49 15.87 6.98
C ILE A 263 3.27 15.38 5.76
N ALA A 264 4.28 14.52 5.97
CA ALA A 264 5.00 13.89 4.87
C ALA A 264 4.06 13.01 4.03
N TYR A 265 3.19 12.23 4.68
CA TYR A 265 2.24 11.36 3.98
C TYR A 265 1.16 12.14 3.25
N LEU A 266 0.70 13.28 3.76
CA LEU A 266 -0.18 14.20 3.02
C LEU A 266 0.49 14.69 1.74
N LYS A 267 1.77 15.06 1.79
CA LYS A 267 2.56 15.44 0.61
C LYS A 267 2.71 14.30 -0.39
N PHE A 268 2.93 13.08 0.09
CA PHE A 268 3.20 11.91 -0.73
C PHE A 268 1.94 11.33 -1.39
N PHE A 269 0.88 11.18 -0.63
CA PHE A 269 -0.27 10.35 -1.00
C PHE A 269 -1.56 11.12 -1.30
N THR A 270 -1.51 12.47 -1.31
CA THR A 270 -2.67 13.29 -1.66
C THR A 270 -2.35 14.29 -2.78
N PHE A 271 -3.40 14.87 -3.35
CA PHE A 271 -3.30 15.98 -4.30
C PHE A 271 -3.62 17.34 -3.66
N LEU A 272 -3.61 17.42 -2.33
CA LEU A 272 -3.83 18.67 -1.61
C LEU A 272 -2.79 19.72 -2.01
N THR A 273 -3.22 20.98 -2.03
CA THR A 273 -2.32 22.12 -2.32
C THR A 273 -1.36 22.35 -1.16
N ARG A 274 -0.37 23.20 -1.42
CA ARG A 274 0.61 23.60 -0.38
C ARG A 274 -0.09 24.27 0.79
N GLU A 275 -0.98 25.20 0.49
CA GLU A 275 -1.73 25.97 1.48
C GLU A 275 -2.58 25.08 2.38
N GLN A 276 -3.27 24.08 1.78
CA GLN A 276 -4.07 23.11 2.54
C GLN A 276 -3.20 22.25 3.47
N ILE A 277 -2.00 21.87 3.03
CA ILE A 277 -1.10 21.06 3.86
C ILE A 277 -0.47 21.92 4.96
N ASP A 278 -0.12 23.18 4.68
CA ASP A 278 0.43 24.12 5.68
C ASP A 278 -0.61 24.44 6.77
N GLU A 279 -1.90 24.52 6.42
CA GLU A 279 -2.99 24.63 7.40
C GLU A 279 -3.10 23.40 8.30
N LEU A 280 -2.95 22.19 7.71
CA LEU A 280 -3.00 20.93 8.47
C LEU A 280 -1.77 20.79 9.36
N ASP A 281 -0.59 21.21 8.94
CA ASP A 281 0.63 21.22 9.74
C ASP A 281 0.46 22.15 10.97
N THR A 282 -0.13 23.32 10.76
CA THR A 282 -0.49 24.22 11.85
C THR A 282 -1.48 23.58 12.83
N ALA A 283 -2.47 22.81 12.34
CA ALA A 283 -3.43 22.12 13.16
C ALA A 283 -2.78 20.98 13.98
N VAL A 284 -1.83 20.23 13.40
CA VAL A 284 -1.05 19.21 14.14
C VAL A 284 -0.26 19.83 15.27
N ALA A 285 0.38 21.01 15.04
CA ALA A 285 1.17 21.69 16.05
C ALA A 285 0.34 22.26 17.22
N ARG A 286 -0.89 22.72 16.94
CA ARG A 286 -1.75 23.41 17.92
C ARG A 286 -2.68 22.47 18.68
N GLU A 287 -3.26 21.49 18.00
CA GLU A 287 -4.35 20.65 18.50
C GLU A 287 -4.17 19.18 18.03
N PRO A 288 -3.02 18.53 18.34
CA PRO A 288 -2.70 17.17 17.86
C PRO A 288 -3.79 16.15 18.25
N GLU A 289 -4.43 16.33 19.41
CA GLU A 289 -5.48 15.45 19.92
C GLU A 289 -6.72 15.38 19.00
N LYS A 290 -6.97 16.40 18.20
CA LYS A 290 -8.08 16.42 17.23
C LYS A 290 -7.79 15.56 16.00
N ARG A 291 -6.52 15.21 15.75
CA ARG A 291 -6.08 14.35 14.64
C ARG A 291 -6.66 14.76 13.27
N LYS A 292 -6.81 16.07 13.05
CA LYS A 292 -7.42 16.62 11.82
C LYS A 292 -6.66 16.20 10.56
N ALA A 293 -5.32 16.26 10.62
CA ALA A 293 -4.47 15.87 9.49
C ALA A 293 -4.62 14.39 9.13
N GLN A 294 -4.70 13.50 10.13
CA GLN A 294 -4.91 12.06 9.91
C GLN A 294 -6.30 11.76 9.34
N GLN A 295 -7.33 12.51 9.78
CA GLN A 295 -8.69 12.37 9.23
C GLN A 295 -8.70 12.73 7.75
N VAL A 296 -8.10 13.87 7.38
CA VAL A 296 -7.99 14.31 5.98
C VAL A 296 -7.15 13.33 5.17
N LEU A 297 -6.00 12.85 5.70
CA LEU A 297 -5.18 11.86 5.03
C LEU A 297 -5.97 10.58 4.73
N ALA A 298 -6.66 10.05 5.74
CA ALA A 298 -7.46 8.83 5.61
C ALA A 298 -8.62 9.01 4.61
N GLU A 299 -9.31 10.14 4.63
CA GLU A 299 -10.37 10.46 3.69
C GLU A 299 -9.84 10.53 2.26
N GLN A 300 -8.80 11.35 2.02
CA GLN A 300 -8.24 11.55 0.69
C GLN A 300 -7.71 10.25 0.07
N VAL A 301 -6.95 9.47 0.84
CA VAL A 301 -6.34 8.24 0.31
C VAL A 301 -7.38 7.14 0.14
N THR A 302 -8.35 7.00 1.06
CA THR A 302 -9.40 6.00 0.91
C THR A 302 -10.30 6.34 -0.29
N THR A 303 -10.65 7.62 -0.48
CA THR A 303 -11.41 8.07 -1.66
C THR A 303 -10.66 7.78 -2.97
N LEU A 304 -9.36 8.00 -2.98
CA LEU A 304 -8.54 7.78 -4.16
C LEU A 304 -8.46 6.29 -4.56
N VAL A 305 -8.36 5.40 -3.57
CA VAL A 305 -8.16 3.95 -3.80
C VAL A 305 -9.48 3.21 -3.98
N HIS A 306 -10.50 3.55 -3.21
CA HIS A 306 -11.77 2.79 -3.14
C HIS A 306 -12.99 3.56 -3.66
N GLY A 307 -12.82 4.83 -4.03
CA GLY A 307 -13.92 5.70 -4.47
C GLY A 307 -14.62 6.42 -3.31
N ALA A 308 -15.38 7.47 -3.66
CA ALA A 308 -16.01 8.36 -2.68
C ALA A 308 -17.12 7.67 -1.87
N GLU A 309 -17.87 6.78 -2.49
CA GLU A 309 -18.98 6.06 -1.85
C GLU A 309 -18.46 5.14 -0.74
N GLU A 310 -17.49 4.27 -1.06
CA GLU A 310 -16.88 3.36 -0.09
C GLU A 310 -16.11 4.10 1.01
N ALA A 311 -15.44 5.21 0.69
CA ALA A 311 -14.77 6.05 1.68
C ALA A 311 -15.77 6.67 2.67
N SER A 312 -16.89 7.18 2.18
CA SER A 312 -17.98 7.75 3.00
C SER A 312 -18.64 6.68 3.87
N ARG A 313 -18.89 5.49 3.30
CA ARG A 313 -19.43 4.34 4.02
C ARG A 313 -18.51 3.91 5.15
N ALA A 314 -17.21 3.74 4.86
CA ALA A 314 -16.18 3.41 5.86
C ALA A 314 -16.05 4.49 6.96
N GLN A 315 -16.21 5.76 6.60
CA GLN A 315 -16.21 6.86 7.57
C GLN A 315 -17.41 6.79 8.51
N THR A 316 -18.61 6.59 7.95
CA THR A 316 -19.85 6.48 8.72
C THR A 316 -19.80 5.26 9.64
N SER A 317 -19.41 4.11 9.13
CA SER A 317 -19.27 2.87 9.90
C SER A 317 -18.24 3.02 11.04
N SER A 318 -17.11 3.68 10.76
CA SER A 318 -16.12 4.02 11.79
C SER A 318 -16.71 4.94 12.86
N HIS A 319 -17.42 6.00 12.45
CA HIS A 319 -18.05 6.93 13.38
C HIS A 319 -19.02 6.19 14.30
N VAL A 320 -19.94 5.41 13.74
CA VAL A 320 -20.88 4.59 14.51
C VAL A 320 -20.13 3.66 15.47
N LEU A 321 -19.13 2.92 14.99
CA LEU A 321 -18.39 1.96 15.80
C LEU A 321 -17.66 2.61 16.99
N PHE A 322 -17.11 3.83 16.82
CA PHE A 322 -16.28 4.48 17.84
C PHE A 322 -17.02 5.52 18.68
N THR A 323 -18.17 6.05 18.22
CA THR A 323 -18.95 7.07 18.96
C THR A 323 -20.20 6.51 19.60
N ALA A 324 -20.73 5.36 19.13
CA ALA A 324 -21.84 4.70 19.79
C ALA A 324 -21.47 4.40 21.25
N SER A 325 -22.06 5.13 22.18
CA SER A 325 -21.96 4.84 23.61
C SER A 325 -23.03 3.83 23.98
N VAL A 326 -22.62 2.64 24.36
CA VAL A 326 -23.54 1.55 24.70
C VAL A 326 -23.60 1.26 26.21
N SER A 327 -22.82 2.00 27.02
CA SER A 327 -22.73 1.79 28.46
C SER A 327 -24.01 2.10 29.23
N ASN A 328 -24.84 3.00 28.69
CA ASN A 328 -26.07 3.48 29.34
C ASN A 328 -27.32 3.35 28.46
N VAL A 329 -27.31 2.36 27.54
CA VAL A 329 -28.44 2.11 26.65
C VAL A 329 -29.65 1.65 27.49
N THR A 330 -30.74 2.39 27.42
CA THR A 330 -32.00 1.98 28.08
C THR A 330 -32.66 0.86 27.28
N ALA A 331 -33.52 0.08 27.88
CA ALA A 331 -34.28 -0.96 27.18
C ALA A 331 -35.08 -0.43 25.99
N GLN A 332 -35.48 0.86 26.02
CA GLN A 332 -36.22 1.53 24.94
C GLN A 332 -35.30 1.86 23.75
N ASP A 333 -34.00 2.14 24.00
CA ASP A 333 -33.03 2.54 22.97
C ASP A 333 -32.26 1.34 22.43
N ALA A 334 -32.29 0.20 23.12
CA ALA A 334 -31.46 -0.98 22.81
C ALA A 334 -31.70 -1.49 21.39
N ALA A 335 -32.95 -1.53 20.92
CA ALA A 335 -33.28 -1.98 19.57
C ALA A 335 -32.64 -1.08 18.50
N GLY A 336 -32.75 0.26 18.66
CA GLY A 336 -32.14 1.20 17.70
C GLY A 336 -30.62 1.15 17.66
N VAL A 337 -29.97 0.96 18.81
CA VAL A 337 -28.51 0.76 18.89
C VAL A 337 -28.11 -0.55 18.26
N ALA A 338 -28.84 -1.64 18.50
CA ALA A 338 -28.59 -2.94 17.89
C ALA A 338 -28.75 -2.86 16.36
N ASP A 339 -29.82 -2.23 15.85
CA ASP A 339 -30.03 -2.03 14.42
C ASP A 339 -28.88 -1.23 13.78
N THR A 340 -28.42 -0.19 14.44
CA THR A 340 -27.29 0.62 13.99
C THR A 340 -25.99 -0.19 13.90
N LEU A 341 -25.67 -0.99 14.93
CA LEU A 341 -24.47 -1.85 14.94
C LEU A 341 -24.58 -2.99 13.93
N LEU A 342 -25.75 -3.58 13.76
CA LEU A 342 -26.00 -4.64 12.78
C LEU A 342 -25.96 -4.10 11.34
N GLY A 343 -26.34 -2.84 11.12
CA GLY A 343 -26.28 -2.17 9.82
C GLY A 343 -24.86 -1.95 9.29
N ILE A 344 -23.85 -1.99 10.16
CA ILE A 344 -22.45 -1.80 9.78
C ILE A 344 -21.61 -3.09 9.86
N VAL A 345 -22.23 -4.22 10.16
CA VAL A 345 -21.52 -5.49 10.43
C VAL A 345 -20.64 -5.98 9.27
N ASP A 346 -21.02 -5.66 8.04
CA ASP A 346 -20.26 -6.02 6.84
C ASP A 346 -19.10 -5.05 6.55
N ASP A 347 -19.09 -3.89 7.21
CA ASP A 347 -18.11 -2.82 6.99
C ASP A 347 -17.04 -2.75 8.07
N VAL A 348 -17.22 -3.46 9.19
CA VAL A 348 -16.35 -3.38 10.37
C VAL A 348 -15.90 -4.78 10.79
N PRO A 349 -14.80 -4.88 11.56
CA PRO A 349 -14.43 -6.16 12.14
C PRO A 349 -15.61 -6.76 12.90
N SER A 350 -16.10 -7.90 12.44
CA SER A 350 -17.30 -8.51 12.97
C SER A 350 -17.19 -10.03 13.03
N MET A 351 -18.06 -10.65 13.82
CA MET A 351 -18.17 -12.09 13.94
C MET A 351 -19.60 -12.48 14.25
N SER A 352 -20.06 -13.61 13.69
CA SER A 352 -21.31 -14.26 14.08
C SER A 352 -21.03 -15.39 15.04
N ILE A 353 -21.78 -15.45 16.14
CA ILE A 353 -21.75 -16.56 17.11
C ILE A 353 -23.19 -17.04 17.29
N ALA A 354 -23.38 -18.36 17.31
CA ALA A 354 -24.69 -18.93 17.50
C ALA A 354 -25.28 -18.52 18.86
N GLY A 355 -26.51 -17.99 18.88
CA GLY A 355 -27.17 -17.51 20.10
C GLY A 355 -27.26 -18.57 21.20
N VAL A 356 -27.35 -19.86 20.82
CA VAL A 356 -27.37 -20.97 21.76
C VAL A 356 -26.10 -21.10 22.62
N GLU A 357 -24.96 -20.56 22.16
CA GLU A 357 -23.71 -20.55 22.96
C GLU A 357 -23.77 -19.58 24.15
N PHE A 358 -24.75 -18.67 24.15
CA PHE A 358 -25.01 -17.70 25.23
C PHE A 358 -26.14 -18.13 26.17
N ASP A 359 -26.76 -19.30 25.93
CA ASP A 359 -27.79 -19.86 26.80
C ASP A 359 -27.15 -20.58 28.01
N GLY A 360 -27.93 -20.80 29.06
CA GLY A 360 -27.45 -21.43 30.29
C GLY A 360 -26.34 -20.63 30.98
N ASP A 361 -25.17 -21.26 31.13
CA ASP A 361 -23.99 -20.61 31.76
C ASP A 361 -23.34 -19.52 30.87
N GLY A 362 -23.78 -19.38 29.60
CA GLY A 362 -23.27 -18.42 28.63
C GLY A 362 -21.89 -18.74 28.06
N LEU A 363 -21.37 -17.84 27.21
CA LEU A 363 -20.06 -17.97 26.56
C LEU A 363 -18.96 -17.30 27.39
N SER A 364 -17.78 -17.95 27.51
CA SER A 364 -16.62 -17.35 28.16
C SER A 364 -16.14 -16.09 27.39
N VAL A 365 -15.86 -14.99 28.12
CA VAL A 365 -15.26 -13.77 27.54
C VAL A 365 -13.92 -14.08 26.86
N VAL A 366 -13.12 -14.97 27.43
CA VAL A 366 -11.83 -15.40 26.84
C VAL A 366 -12.05 -16.08 25.49
N ASP A 367 -13.08 -16.94 25.35
CA ASP A 367 -13.39 -17.59 24.08
C ASP A 367 -13.90 -16.60 23.04
N MET A 368 -14.76 -15.67 23.44
CA MET A 368 -15.23 -14.60 22.56
C MET A 368 -14.08 -13.73 22.05
N VAL A 369 -13.18 -13.28 22.91
CA VAL A 369 -11.99 -12.49 22.55
C VAL A 369 -11.05 -13.26 21.65
N SER A 370 -10.78 -14.55 21.97
CA SER A 370 -9.93 -15.44 21.18
C SER A 370 -10.46 -15.57 19.73
N ARG A 371 -11.75 -15.83 19.58
CA ARG A 371 -12.39 -15.99 18.27
C ARG A 371 -12.42 -14.67 17.48
N ALA A 372 -12.86 -13.57 18.11
CA ALA A 372 -13.04 -12.30 17.44
C ALA A 372 -11.71 -11.64 17.01
N ALA A 373 -10.67 -11.77 17.84
CA ALA A 373 -9.37 -11.13 17.62
C ALA A 373 -8.31 -12.08 17.02
N GLY A 374 -8.66 -13.35 16.72
CA GLY A 374 -7.70 -14.33 16.22
C GLY A 374 -6.55 -14.62 17.20
N ALA A 375 -6.73 -14.35 18.50
CA ALA A 375 -5.72 -14.50 19.52
C ALA A 375 -5.76 -15.90 20.15
N SER A 376 -4.64 -16.40 20.66
CA SER A 376 -4.66 -17.63 21.44
C SER A 376 -5.46 -17.44 22.74
N LYS A 377 -6.04 -18.53 23.30
CA LYS A 377 -6.77 -18.45 24.57
C LYS A 377 -5.92 -17.93 25.71
N SER A 378 -4.62 -18.23 25.73
CA SER A 378 -3.68 -17.73 26.73
C SER A 378 -3.48 -16.22 26.61
N GLU A 379 -3.36 -15.71 25.40
CA GLU A 379 -3.24 -14.28 25.13
C GLU A 379 -4.55 -13.55 25.48
N ALA A 380 -5.70 -14.07 25.05
CA ALA A 380 -7.01 -13.52 25.39
C ALA A 380 -7.22 -13.46 26.90
N ARG A 381 -6.84 -14.50 27.65
CA ARG A 381 -6.90 -14.52 29.12
C ARG A 381 -6.03 -13.43 29.73
N ARG A 382 -4.79 -13.27 29.26
CA ARG A 382 -3.89 -12.21 29.72
C ARG A 382 -4.46 -10.82 29.46
N LEU A 383 -5.02 -10.59 28.26
CA LEU A 383 -5.64 -9.32 27.89
C LEU A 383 -6.82 -8.97 28.83
N VAL A 384 -7.68 -9.95 29.13
CA VAL A 384 -8.81 -9.74 30.07
C VAL A 384 -8.26 -9.40 31.45
N GLN A 385 -7.31 -10.16 32.00
CA GLN A 385 -6.73 -9.92 33.34
C GLN A 385 -6.04 -8.55 33.45
N GLN A 386 -5.41 -8.08 32.38
CA GLN A 386 -4.80 -6.74 32.34
C GLN A 386 -5.84 -5.63 32.13
N GLY A 387 -7.12 -5.95 32.03
CA GLY A 387 -8.20 -5.00 31.83
C GLY A 387 -8.18 -4.34 30.44
N GLY A 388 -7.56 -5.01 29.45
CA GLY A 388 -7.51 -4.58 28.06
C GLY A 388 -8.77 -4.93 27.27
N VAL A 389 -9.82 -5.46 27.90
CA VAL A 389 -11.06 -5.88 27.25
C VAL A 389 -12.26 -5.17 27.85
N SER A 390 -13.17 -4.69 27.00
CA SER A 390 -14.48 -4.22 27.41
C SER A 390 -15.57 -4.84 26.51
N VAL A 391 -16.71 -5.13 27.08
CA VAL A 391 -17.92 -5.60 26.37
C VAL A 391 -19.04 -4.62 26.66
N ASN A 392 -19.67 -4.10 25.60
CA ASN A 392 -20.71 -3.07 25.68
C ASN A 392 -20.24 -1.88 26.56
N ASP A 393 -19.00 -1.40 26.32
CA ASP A 393 -18.29 -0.36 27.06
C ASP A 393 -18.04 -0.67 28.57
N ARG A 394 -18.42 -1.84 29.05
CA ARG A 394 -18.12 -2.28 30.43
C ARG A 394 -16.79 -3.04 30.44
N LYS A 395 -15.85 -2.57 31.24
CA LYS A 395 -14.53 -3.21 31.38
C LYS A 395 -14.66 -4.57 32.06
N ILE A 396 -14.06 -5.60 31.45
CA ILE A 396 -14.03 -6.95 31.98
C ILE A 396 -12.59 -7.25 32.43
N SER A 397 -12.41 -7.61 33.69
CA SER A 397 -11.10 -8.00 34.28
C SER A 397 -11.09 -9.43 34.81
N ASP A 398 -12.26 -10.06 34.99
CA ASP A 398 -12.36 -11.47 35.37
C ASP A 398 -12.24 -12.38 34.15
N ALA A 399 -11.17 -13.15 34.08
CA ALA A 399 -10.93 -14.10 32.99
C ALA A 399 -11.88 -15.31 33.02
N ASN A 400 -12.67 -15.48 34.07
CA ASN A 400 -13.69 -16.52 34.16
C ASN A 400 -15.10 -15.96 33.86
N ALA A 401 -15.21 -14.66 33.58
CA ALA A 401 -16.48 -14.03 33.25
C ALA A 401 -17.13 -14.73 32.05
N ARG A 402 -18.44 -14.89 32.14
CA ARG A 402 -19.27 -15.46 31.10
C ARG A 402 -20.35 -14.46 30.71
N LEU A 403 -20.71 -14.45 29.45
CA LEU A 403 -21.73 -13.57 28.88
C LEU A 403 -22.93 -14.41 28.46
N THR A 404 -24.10 -13.96 28.86
CA THR A 404 -25.36 -14.57 28.48
C THR A 404 -26.07 -13.71 27.40
N ARG A 405 -27.13 -14.24 26.81
CA ARG A 405 -27.95 -13.48 25.86
C ARG A 405 -28.51 -12.18 26.48
N GLY A 406 -28.77 -12.19 27.80
CA GLY A 406 -29.24 -11.00 28.52
C GLY A 406 -28.20 -9.87 28.62
N ASP A 407 -26.92 -10.18 28.44
CA ASP A 407 -25.84 -9.18 28.40
C ASP A 407 -25.68 -8.55 27.01
N ALA A 408 -26.30 -9.12 25.97
CA ALA A 408 -26.27 -8.57 24.62
C ALA A 408 -27.20 -7.35 24.50
N ILE A 409 -26.81 -6.38 23.65
CA ILE A 409 -27.67 -5.24 23.30
C ILE A 409 -28.87 -5.82 22.52
N ASP A 410 -30.06 -5.60 23.02
CA ASP A 410 -31.30 -6.11 22.47
C ASP A 410 -31.32 -7.65 22.27
N GLY A 411 -30.49 -8.40 23.02
CA GLY A 411 -30.34 -9.85 22.84
C GLY A 411 -29.75 -10.28 21.51
N ARG A 412 -29.23 -9.36 20.70
CA ARG A 412 -28.81 -9.58 19.30
C ARG A 412 -27.34 -9.32 19.00
N VAL A 413 -26.68 -8.41 19.75
CA VAL A 413 -25.35 -7.95 19.40
C VAL A 413 -24.52 -7.56 20.62
N PHE A 414 -23.21 -7.84 20.60
CA PHE A 414 -22.26 -7.28 21.54
C PHE A 414 -21.28 -6.36 20.81
N LEU A 415 -20.84 -5.29 21.48
CA LEU A 415 -19.71 -4.47 21.10
C LEU A 415 -18.50 -4.87 21.96
N LEU A 416 -17.54 -5.60 21.34
CA LEU A 416 -16.30 -6.01 21.99
C LEU A 416 -15.19 -5.00 21.69
N ARG A 417 -14.44 -4.58 22.71
CA ARG A 417 -13.25 -3.75 22.56
C ARG A 417 -12.01 -4.49 23.09
N LYS A 418 -10.95 -4.51 22.27
CA LYS A 418 -9.61 -5.01 22.63
C LYS A 418 -8.63 -3.84 22.60
N GLY A 419 -8.07 -3.50 23.75
CA GLY A 419 -7.20 -2.34 23.90
C GLY A 419 -7.87 -1.01 23.57
N ALA A 420 -7.09 0.00 23.17
CA ALA A 420 -7.61 1.34 22.88
C ALA A 420 -8.19 1.49 21.47
N ARG A 421 -7.77 0.64 20.53
CA ARG A 421 -7.95 0.89 19.09
C ARG A 421 -8.79 -0.14 18.34
N GLN A 422 -8.99 -1.36 18.87
CA GLN A 422 -9.71 -2.42 18.18
C GLN A 422 -11.11 -2.60 18.76
N ARG A 423 -12.12 -2.59 17.89
CA ARG A 423 -13.53 -2.87 18.22
C ARG A 423 -14.10 -3.90 17.25
N PHE A 424 -14.96 -4.74 17.74
CA PHE A 424 -15.60 -5.81 16.97
C PHE A 424 -17.10 -5.82 17.27
N VAL A 425 -17.90 -6.02 16.24
CA VAL A 425 -19.33 -6.27 16.38
C VAL A 425 -19.57 -7.78 16.40
N ILE A 426 -20.11 -8.30 17.49
CA ILE A 426 -20.42 -9.73 17.64
C ILE A 426 -21.92 -9.92 17.48
N ARG A 427 -22.34 -10.47 16.34
CA ARG A 427 -23.74 -10.73 16.03
C ARG A 427 -24.14 -12.10 16.58
N LEU A 428 -25.29 -12.19 17.25
CA LEU A 428 -25.93 -13.45 17.64
C LEU A 428 -26.81 -13.94 16.49
N THR A 429 -26.60 -15.21 16.06
CA THR A 429 -27.35 -15.84 14.97
C THR A 429 -28.16 -17.04 15.46
#